data_7d3169a75a674988523a69bf807da71e
#
_entry.id   7d3169a75a674988523a69bf807da71e
#
_cell.length_a   1.000
_cell.length_b   1.000
_cell.length_c   1.000
_cell.angle_alpha   90.00
_cell.angle_beta   90.00
_cell.angle_gamma   90.00
#
_symmetry.space_group_name_H-M   'P 1'
#
loop_
_entity.id
_entity.type
_entity.pdbx_description
1 polymer ?
#
loop_
_entity_poly.entity_id
_entity_poly.type
_entity_poly.pdbx_seq_one_letter_code
_entity_poly.pdbx_strand_id
1 'polypeptide(L)'
;MSSRIVEQVRAALFRGELQPGDVLGSESDLARKFGVSRVPVRDAFKTLQALGIVEVKMGANGGARIAVGDPNRFADALAVQLKLVGISVEEMFDAQIAIEVMAAELAAKRATEGDFEALRAIVSELQTMAQRSFTAATALRFSEIAMDFHAALVEAAHNRALSAQFKALRFALEPVYARRTSNAIAKRVIAADKAVLDAVAARDPERAGALIRKRLETIRAHQLFDSVSK
;
A
#
# COMPACT_ATOMS: atom_id res chain seq x y z
N MET A 1 -11.44 2.08 32.45
CA MET A 1 -10.09 2.59 32.81
C MET A 1 -9.06 2.23 31.74
N SER A 2 -8.99 1.01 31.24
CA SER A 2 -8.10 0.62 30.12
C SER A 2 -8.27 1.50 28.88
N SER A 3 -9.52 1.76 28.45
CA SER A 3 -9.82 2.66 27.33
C SER A 3 -9.23 4.05 27.50
N ARG A 4 -9.24 4.61 28.71
CA ARG A 4 -8.65 5.92 29.01
C ARG A 4 -7.12 5.92 28.82
N ILE A 5 -6.44 4.82 29.21
CA ILE A 5 -5.01 4.66 28.98
C ILE A 5 -4.72 4.59 27.49
N VAL A 6 -5.49 3.80 26.73
CA VAL A 6 -5.38 3.71 25.27
C VAL A 6 -5.51 5.07 24.60
N GLU A 7 -6.57 5.83 24.97
CA GLU A 7 -6.79 7.17 24.41
C GLU A 7 -5.66 8.15 24.74
N GLN A 8 -5.14 8.12 25.97
CA GLN A 8 -4.03 9.01 26.36
C GLN A 8 -2.74 8.69 25.58
N VAL A 9 -2.41 7.41 25.39
CA VAL A 9 -1.25 7.00 24.57
C VAL A 9 -1.44 7.44 23.12
N ARG A 10 -2.63 7.21 22.55
CA ARG A 10 -2.93 7.66 21.18
C ARG A 10 -2.84 9.18 21.04
N ALA A 11 -3.43 9.92 21.95
CA ALA A 11 -3.40 11.38 21.93
C ALA A 11 -1.96 11.92 22.06
N ALA A 12 -1.13 11.34 22.93
CA ALA A 12 0.27 11.70 23.06
C ALA A 12 1.08 11.43 21.78
N LEU A 13 0.80 10.29 21.10
CA LEU A 13 1.42 9.97 19.81
C LEU A 13 1.04 11.01 18.74
N PHE A 14 -0.24 11.37 18.63
CA PHE A 14 -0.70 12.37 17.64
C PHE A 14 -0.20 13.79 17.94
N ARG A 15 0.06 14.12 19.22
CA ARG A 15 0.69 15.40 19.59
C ARG A 15 2.21 15.39 19.43
N GLY A 16 2.82 14.25 19.06
CA GLY A 16 4.29 14.13 18.94
C GLY A 16 5.02 14.03 20.29
N GLU A 17 4.31 13.86 21.39
CA GLU A 17 4.88 13.69 22.75
C GLU A 17 5.48 12.28 22.92
N LEU A 18 5.04 11.32 22.11
CA LEU A 18 5.57 9.98 21.99
C LEU A 18 6.00 9.73 20.55
N GLN A 19 7.13 9.06 20.38
CA GLN A 19 7.69 8.72 19.08
C GLN A 19 7.94 7.21 18.96
N PRO A 20 8.02 6.64 17.74
CA PRO A 20 8.40 5.26 17.53
C PRO A 20 9.71 4.91 18.26
N GLY A 21 9.69 3.83 19.05
CA GLY A 21 10.83 3.39 19.86
C GLY A 21 10.83 3.89 21.32
N ASP A 22 10.00 4.87 21.66
CA ASP A 22 9.92 5.37 23.04
C ASP A 22 9.45 4.29 24.00
N VAL A 23 10.08 4.26 25.18
CA VAL A 23 9.77 3.31 26.24
C VAL A 23 8.62 3.85 27.07
N LEU A 24 7.51 3.13 27.08
CA LEU A 24 6.37 3.42 27.96
C LEU A 24 6.59 2.90 29.39
N GLY A 25 7.41 1.87 29.54
CA GLY A 25 7.68 1.21 30.80
C GLY A 25 6.95 -0.13 30.98
N SER A 26 7.06 -0.69 32.19
CA SER A 26 6.38 -1.93 32.58
C SER A 26 4.91 -1.68 32.95
N GLU A 27 4.12 -2.77 33.03
CA GLU A 27 2.75 -2.70 33.59
C GLU A 27 2.71 -2.04 34.97
N SER A 28 3.74 -2.29 35.78
CA SER A 28 3.85 -1.72 37.14
C SER A 28 4.11 -0.21 37.12
N ASP A 29 4.94 0.24 36.18
CA ASP A 29 5.29 1.68 36.07
C ASP A 29 4.07 2.48 35.62
N LEU A 30 3.35 1.96 34.62
CA LEU A 30 2.14 2.61 34.16
C LEU A 30 1.01 2.53 35.19
N ALA A 31 0.86 1.42 35.90
CA ALA A 31 -0.11 1.30 36.98
C ALA A 31 0.11 2.37 38.04
N ARG A 32 1.37 2.61 38.42
CA ARG A 32 1.76 3.69 39.36
C ARG A 32 1.48 5.06 38.75
N LYS A 33 1.88 5.30 37.50
CA LYS A 33 1.69 6.57 36.80
C LYS A 33 0.23 6.97 36.66
N PHE A 34 -0.65 6.00 36.41
CA PHE A 34 -2.07 6.23 36.23
C PHE A 34 -2.90 6.07 37.51
N GLY A 35 -2.29 5.69 38.64
CA GLY A 35 -2.99 5.47 39.91
C GLY A 35 -4.02 4.33 39.85
N VAL A 36 -3.72 3.24 39.12
CA VAL A 36 -4.60 2.10 38.87
C VAL A 36 -3.91 0.77 39.20
N SER A 37 -4.68 -0.32 39.25
CA SER A 37 -4.10 -1.66 39.35
C SER A 37 -3.45 -2.08 38.01
N ARG A 38 -2.68 -3.19 38.01
CA ARG A 38 -2.03 -3.71 36.79
C ARG A 38 -3.01 -4.24 35.73
N VAL A 39 -4.18 -4.72 36.17
CA VAL A 39 -5.15 -5.36 35.25
C VAL A 39 -5.58 -4.39 34.12
N PRO A 40 -6.11 -3.18 34.38
CA PRO A 40 -6.49 -2.27 33.32
C PRO A 40 -5.30 -1.81 32.46
N VAL A 41 -4.06 -1.80 32.98
CA VAL A 41 -2.85 -1.51 32.19
C VAL A 41 -2.54 -2.64 31.22
N ARG A 42 -2.61 -3.91 31.69
CA ARG A 42 -2.42 -5.09 30.85
C ARG A 42 -3.44 -5.13 29.72
N ASP A 43 -4.71 -4.85 30.01
CA ASP A 43 -5.76 -4.80 29.00
C ASP A 43 -5.53 -3.67 28.00
N ALA A 44 -5.06 -2.51 28.45
CA ALA A 44 -4.65 -1.41 27.58
C ALA A 44 -3.47 -1.81 26.66
N PHE A 45 -2.46 -2.49 27.20
CA PHE A 45 -1.35 -2.98 26.39
C PHE A 45 -1.79 -3.98 25.33
N LYS A 46 -2.66 -4.93 25.67
CA LYS A 46 -3.24 -5.86 24.67
C LYS A 46 -3.96 -5.11 23.55
N THR A 47 -4.76 -4.11 23.89
CA THR A 47 -5.46 -3.27 22.91
C THR A 47 -4.47 -2.50 22.03
N LEU A 48 -3.48 -1.83 22.64
CA LEU A 48 -2.45 -1.07 21.91
C LEU A 48 -1.58 -1.98 21.02
N GLN A 49 -1.28 -3.21 21.45
CA GLN A 49 -0.59 -4.20 20.64
C GLN A 49 -1.44 -4.67 19.45
N ALA A 50 -2.73 -4.95 19.67
CA ALA A 50 -3.66 -5.30 18.61
C ALA A 50 -3.79 -4.19 17.55
N LEU A 51 -3.72 -2.92 17.99
CA LEU A 51 -3.70 -1.75 17.12
C LEU A 51 -2.32 -1.48 16.48
N GLY A 52 -1.28 -2.26 16.83
CA GLY A 52 0.07 -2.04 16.32
C GLY A 52 0.76 -0.77 16.84
N ILE A 53 0.24 -0.16 17.93
CA ILE A 53 0.78 1.07 18.52
C ILE A 53 1.93 0.75 19.48
N VAL A 54 1.88 -0.42 20.13
CA VAL A 54 2.85 -0.82 21.16
C VAL A 54 3.38 -2.23 20.87
N GLU A 55 4.66 -2.41 21.13
CA GLU A 55 5.32 -3.71 21.23
C GLU A 55 5.71 -3.98 22.67
N VAL A 56 5.43 -5.20 23.17
CA VAL A 56 5.82 -5.61 24.52
C VAL A 56 6.97 -6.61 24.42
N LYS A 57 8.11 -6.31 25.02
CA LYS A 57 9.22 -7.25 25.19
C LYS A 57 9.17 -7.86 26.58
N MET A 58 9.36 -9.17 26.65
CA MET A 58 9.48 -9.91 27.92
C MET A 58 10.92 -9.89 28.42
N GLY A 59 11.11 -10.00 29.74
CA GLY A 59 12.42 -10.13 30.39
C GLY A 59 12.71 -9.03 31.41
N ALA A 60 13.89 -9.09 32.04
CA ALA A 60 14.32 -8.19 33.12
C ALA A 60 14.37 -6.72 32.67
N ASN A 61 14.70 -6.45 31.40
CA ASN A 61 14.65 -5.13 30.77
C ASN A 61 13.45 -5.02 29.81
N GLY A 62 12.41 -5.83 30.03
CA GLY A 62 11.20 -5.83 29.24
C GLY A 62 10.31 -4.63 29.54
N GLY A 63 9.24 -4.52 28.78
CA GLY A 63 8.25 -3.45 28.91
C GLY A 63 7.64 -3.09 27.55
N ALA A 64 6.72 -2.14 27.60
CA ALA A 64 6.06 -1.66 26.40
C ALA A 64 6.89 -0.52 25.79
N ARG A 65 6.98 -0.55 24.44
CA ARG A 65 7.56 0.51 23.60
C ARG A 65 6.57 0.92 22.54
N ILE A 66 6.62 2.16 22.12
CA ILE A 66 5.91 2.60 20.93
C ILE A 66 6.48 1.85 19.72
N ALA A 67 5.61 1.18 18.98
CA ALA A 67 6.00 0.39 17.80
C ALA A 67 6.50 1.30 16.66
N VAL A 68 7.37 0.76 15.83
CA VAL A 68 7.65 1.34 14.52
C VAL A 68 6.49 0.99 13.60
N GLY A 69 5.89 1.99 12.97
CA GLY A 69 4.76 1.75 12.07
C GLY A 69 5.12 0.78 10.94
N ASP A 70 4.26 -0.19 10.71
CA ASP A 70 4.39 -1.17 9.64
C ASP A 70 3.32 -0.91 8.56
N PRO A 71 3.70 -0.34 7.41
CA PRO A 71 2.77 -0.07 6.31
C PRO A 71 2.07 -1.33 5.78
N ASN A 72 2.68 -2.51 5.91
CA ASN A 72 2.08 -3.76 5.42
C ASN A 72 0.92 -4.18 6.34
N ARG A 73 1.10 -4.11 7.66
CA ARG A 73 0.00 -4.35 8.62
C ARG A 73 -1.19 -3.43 8.39
N PHE A 74 -0.91 -2.16 8.11
CA PHE A 74 -1.97 -1.21 7.77
C PHE A 74 -2.68 -1.62 6.47
N ALA A 75 -1.91 -1.97 5.43
CA ALA A 75 -2.44 -2.38 4.14
C ALA A 75 -3.33 -3.63 4.25
N ASP A 76 -2.87 -4.66 4.96
CA ASP A 76 -3.65 -5.88 5.20
C ASP A 76 -4.96 -5.59 5.94
N ALA A 77 -4.89 -4.83 7.04
CA ALA A 77 -6.07 -4.48 7.83
C ALA A 77 -7.08 -3.66 7.00
N LEU A 78 -6.61 -2.68 6.22
CA LEU A 78 -7.47 -1.87 5.37
C LEU A 78 -8.08 -2.69 4.25
N ALA A 79 -7.33 -3.59 3.58
CA ALA A 79 -7.85 -4.47 2.54
C ALA A 79 -9.01 -5.34 3.06
N VAL A 80 -8.85 -5.92 4.26
CA VAL A 80 -9.92 -6.68 4.93
C VAL A 80 -11.14 -5.78 5.20
N GLN A 81 -10.96 -4.56 5.71
CA GLN A 81 -12.06 -3.63 5.97
C GLN A 81 -12.78 -3.22 4.69
N LEU A 82 -12.06 -2.90 3.62
CA LEU A 82 -12.64 -2.59 2.30
C LEU A 82 -13.55 -3.74 1.81
N LYS A 83 -13.12 -4.99 2.01
CA LYS A 83 -13.91 -6.17 1.68
C LYS A 83 -15.15 -6.33 2.54
N LEU A 84 -15.04 -6.11 3.86
CA LEU A 84 -16.14 -6.22 4.81
C LEU A 84 -17.20 -5.13 4.60
N VAL A 85 -16.80 -3.92 4.26
CA VAL A 85 -17.71 -2.81 3.93
C VAL A 85 -18.43 -3.05 2.60
N GLY A 86 -17.93 -3.96 1.77
CA GLY A 86 -18.55 -4.28 0.48
C GLY A 86 -18.30 -3.23 -0.59
N ILE A 87 -17.15 -2.56 -0.55
CA ILE A 87 -16.75 -1.57 -1.54
C ILE A 87 -16.72 -2.23 -2.93
N SER A 88 -17.32 -1.57 -3.89
CA SER A 88 -17.41 -2.04 -5.26
C SER A 88 -16.05 -1.94 -6.00
N VAL A 89 -15.91 -2.71 -7.05
CA VAL A 89 -14.71 -2.63 -7.93
C VAL A 89 -14.59 -1.23 -8.55
N GLU A 90 -15.70 -0.58 -8.85
CA GLU A 90 -15.72 0.77 -9.42
C GLU A 90 -15.16 1.79 -8.43
N GLU A 91 -15.62 1.78 -7.17
CA GLU A 91 -15.10 2.64 -6.10
C GLU A 91 -13.60 2.39 -5.84
N MET A 92 -13.16 1.13 -5.93
CA MET A 92 -11.74 0.81 -5.81
C MET A 92 -10.91 1.40 -6.96
N PHE A 93 -11.42 1.38 -8.20
CA PHE A 93 -10.74 2.03 -9.33
C PHE A 93 -10.70 3.55 -9.21
N ASP A 94 -11.76 4.20 -8.71
CA ASP A 94 -11.75 5.65 -8.46
C ASP A 94 -10.66 6.02 -7.45
N ALA A 95 -10.53 5.26 -6.37
CA ALA A 95 -9.48 5.46 -5.38
C ALA A 95 -8.08 5.19 -5.97
N GLN A 96 -7.92 4.14 -6.77
CA GLN A 96 -6.66 3.82 -7.44
C GLN A 96 -6.23 4.94 -8.40
N ILE A 97 -7.15 5.45 -9.22
CA ILE A 97 -6.88 6.55 -10.15
C ILE A 97 -6.42 7.78 -9.37
N ALA A 98 -7.09 8.14 -8.27
CA ALA A 98 -6.72 9.30 -7.46
C ALA A 98 -5.30 9.15 -6.88
N ILE A 99 -4.94 7.98 -6.36
CA ILE A 99 -3.62 7.71 -5.77
C ILE A 99 -2.54 7.68 -6.85
N GLU A 100 -2.74 6.93 -7.92
CA GLU A 100 -1.68 6.72 -8.91
C GLU A 100 -1.44 7.92 -9.82
N VAL A 101 -2.46 8.70 -10.15
CA VAL A 101 -2.27 9.94 -10.90
C VAL A 101 -1.38 10.91 -10.09
N MET A 102 -1.72 11.13 -8.83
CA MET A 102 -0.89 11.95 -7.95
C MET A 102 0.52 11.37 -7.77
N ALA A 103 0.64 10.04 -7.64
CA ALA A 103 1.94 9.39 -7.53
C ALA A 103 2.79 9.56 -8.80
N ALA A 104 2.22 9.42 -10.00
CA ALA A 104 2.93 9.62 -11.25
C ALA A 104 3.43 11.07 -11.41
N GLU A 105 2.60 12.06 -11.06
CA GLU A 105 2.98 13.47 -11.06
C GLU A 105 4.12 13.78 -10.08
N LEU A 106 4.08 13.17 -8.89
CA LEU A 106 5.14 13.30 -7.89
C LEU A 106 6.40 12.54 -8.30
N ALA A 107 6.27 11.34 -8.87
CA ALA A 107 7.40 10.58 -9.39
C ALA A 107 8.16 11.34 -10.47
N ALA A 108 7.47 12.02 -11.39
CA ALA A 108 8.10 12.89 -12.38
C ALA A 108 8.96 13.99 -11.74
N LYS A 109 8.60 14.46 -10.55
CA LYS A 109 9.34 15.51 -9.82
C LYS A 109 10.43 14.96 -8.90
N ARG A 110 10.32 13.73 -8.39
CA ARG A 110 11.09 13.23 -7.24
C ARG A 110 11.87 11.97 -7.53
N ALA A 111 11.52 11.20 -8.56
CA ALA A 111 12.16 9.91 -8.84
C ALA A 111 13.69 10.05 -8.95
N THR A 112 14.40 9.14 -8.33
CA THR A 112 15.85 9.01 -8.36
C THR A 112 16.27 8.08 -9.52
N GLU A 113 17.58 7.98 -9.79
CA GLU A 113 18.06 7.03 -10.81
C GLU A 113 17.77 5.57 -10.38
N GLY A 114 17.86 5.26 -9.10
CA GLY A 114 17.48 3.92 -8.61
C GLY A 114 16.01 3.58 -8.85
N ASP A 115 15.10 4.55 -8.77
CA ASP A 115 13.68 4.34 -9.11
C ASP A 115 13.51 4.07 -10.61
N PHE A 116 14.25 4.78 -11.47
CA PHE A 116 14.24 4.54 -12.92
C PHE A 116 14.79 3.17 -13.27
N GLU A 117 15.87 2.73 -12.61
CA GLU A 117 16.42 1.38 -12.80
C GLU A 117 15.39 0.31 -12.44
N ALA A 118 14.70 0.45 -11.32
CA ALA A 118 13.64 -0.48 -10.88
C ALA A 118 12.49 -0.53 -11.89
N LEU A 119 11.99 0.62 -12.34
CA LEU A 119 10.92 0.69 -13.33
C LEU A 119 11.34 0.10 -14.69
N ARG A 120 12.56 0.38 -15.17
CA ARG A 120 13.10 -0.19 -16.41
C ARG A 120 13.24 -1.71 -16.32
N ALA A 121 13.69 -2.23 -15.17
CA ALA A 121 13.84 -3.67 -14.96
C ALA A 121 12.48 -4.39 -15.07
N ILE A 122 11.43 -3.84 -14.45
CA ILE A 122 10.07 -4.39 -14.53
C ILE A 122 9.57 -4.39 -15.99
N VAL A 123 9.71 -3.28 -16.71
CA VAL A 123 9.29 -3.20 -18.12
C VAL A 123 10.07 -4.21 -18.98
N SER A 124 11.37 -4.39 -18.74
CA SER A 124 12.20 -5.38 -19.45
C SER A 124 11.76 -6.81 -19.16
N GLU A 125 11.40 -7.13 -17.90
CA GLU A 125 10.88 -8.45 -17.54
C GLU A 125 9.54 -8.72 -18.25
N LEU A 126 8.62 -7.76 -18.24
CA LEU A 126 7.35 -7.86 -18.99
C LEU A 126 7.56 -8.08 -20.50
N GLN A 127 8.51 -7.36 -21.10
CA GLN A 127 8.87 -7.54 -22.52
C GLN A 127 9.39 -8.94 -22.81
N THR A 128 10.23 -9.47 -21.95
CA THR A 128 10.79 -10.83 -22.08
C THR A 128 9.68 -11.89 -21.98
N MET A 129 8.74 -11.72 -21.05
CA MET A 129 7.60 -12.63 -20.92
C MET A 129 6.67 -12.58 -22.14
N ALA A 130 6.45 -11.39 -22.71
CA ALA A 130 5.56 -11.20 -23.85
C ALA A 130 6.10 -11.80 -25.18
N GLN A 131 7.37 -12.23 -25.22
CA GLN A 131 7.96 -12.94 -26.37
C GLN A 131 7.51 -14.42 -26.43
N ARG A 132 6.94 -14.94 -25.35
CA ARG A 132 6.48 -16.33 -25.23
C ARG A 132 4.95 -16.40 -25.33
N SER A 133 4.44 -17.60 -25.64
CA SER A 133 3.01 -17.85 -25.58
C SER A 133 2.53 -17.86 -24.13
N PHE A 134 1.39 -17.23 -23.86
CA PHE A 134 0.80 -17.21 -22.53
C PHE A 134 0.08 -18.52 -22.22
N THR A 135 0.45 -19.17 -21.13
CA THR A 135 -0.33 -20.16 -20.41
C THR A 135 -1.08 -19.46 -19.27
N ALA A 136 -2.02 -20.16 -18.60
CA ALA A 136 -2.69 -19.60 -17.42
C ALA A 136 -1.70 -19.15 -16.32
N ALA A 137 -0.66 -19.96 -16.07
CA ALA A 137 0.36 -19.64 -15.07
C ALA A 137 1.21 -18.41 -15.47
N THR A 138 1.65 -18.33 -16.74
CA THR A 138 2.44 -17.19 -17.20
C THR A 138 1.60 -15.91 -17.33
N ALA A 139 0.29 -16.03 -17.61
CA ALA A 139 -0.64 -14.90 -17.60
C ALA A 139 -0.80 -14.31 -16.18
N LEU A 140 -0.94 -15.17 -15.17
CA LEU A 140 -0.98 -14.74 -13.77
C LEU A 140 0.31 -14.03 -13.38
N ARG A 141 1.46 -14.64 -13.65
CA ARG A 141 2.74 -14.04 -13.33
C ARG A 141 2.98 -12.69 -14.04
N PHE A 142 2.56 -12.56 -15.31
CA PHE A 142 2.60 -11.29 -16.03
C PHE A 142 1.76 -10.22 -15.32
N SER A 143 0.55 -10.57 -14.85
CA SER A 143 -0.32 -9.64 -14.13
C SER A 143 0.29 -9.17 -12.80
N GLU A 144 0.95 -10.08 -12.07
CA GLU A 144 1.68 -9.75 -10.84
C GLU A 144 2.79 -8.71 -11.11
N ILE A 145 3.65 -8.98 -12.12
CA ILE A 145 4.73 -8.06 -12.47
C ILE A 145 4.20 -6.74 -13.03
N ALA A 146 3.09 -6.75 -13.78
CA ALA A 146 2.45 -5.52 -14.22
C ALA A 146 1.94 -4.69 -13.04
N MET A 147 1.47 -5.32 -11.97
CA MET A 147 1.12 -4.63 -10.72
C MET A 147 2.35 -4.14 -9.95
N ASP A 148 3.50 -4.81 -10.08
CA ASP A 148 4.75 -4.33 -9.51
C ASP A 148 5.22 -3.02 -10.17
N PHE A 149 4.92 -2.79 -11.45
CA PHE A 149 5.16 -1.49 -12.09
C PHE A 149 4.39 -0.36 -11.41
N HIS A 150 3.10 -0.58 -11.12
CA HIS A 150 2.29 0.41 -10.41
C HIS A 150 2.83 0.67 -9.00
N ALA A 151 3.24 -0.39 -8.29
CA ALA A 151 3.83 -0.25 -6.96
C ALA A 151 5.14 0.54 -7.01
N ALA A 152 6.04 0.23 -7.95
CA ALA A 152 7.31 0.94 -8.12
C ALA A 152 7.09 2.42 -8.50
N LEU A 153 6.10 2.71 -9.34
CA LEU A 153 5.73 4.09 -9.69
C LEU A 153 5.27 4.87 -8.45
N VAL A 154 4.44 4.26 -7.60
CA VAL A 154 3.98 4.89 -6.36
C VAL A 154 5.11 5.09 -5.36
N GLU A 155 6.05 4.15 -5.25
CA GLU A 155 7.25 4.31 -4.40
C GLU A 155 8.16 5.43 -4.93
N ALA A 156 8.32 5.56 -6.26
CA ALA A 156 9.08 6.63 -6.90
C ALA A 156 8.51 8.05 -6.66
N ALA A 157 7.26 8.15 -6.20
CA ALA A 157 6.67 9.42 -5.73
C ALA A 157 7.31 9.92 -4.42
N HIS A 158 8.07 9.07 -3.70
CA HIS A 158 8.63 9.36 -2.38
C HIS A 158 7.59 9.96 -1.42
N ASN A 159 6.39 9.37 -1.41
CA ASN A 159 5.29 9.73 -0.54
C ASN A 159 4.74 8.49 0.19
N ARG A 160 5.23 8.28 1.41
CA ARG A 160 4.89 7.11 2.23
C ARG A 160 3.38 6.96 2.49
N ALA A 161 2.63 8.06 2.50
CA ALA A 161 1.19 7.99 2.69
C ALA A 161 0.48 7.42 1.46
N LEU A 162 0.89 7.80 0.24
CA LEU A 162 0.37 7.21 -1.00
C LEU A 162 0.79 5.74 -1.11
N SER A 163 2.05 5.40 -0.78
CA SER A 163 2.53 4.02 -0.79
C SER A 163 1.71 3.11 0.13
N ALA A 164 1.43 3.55 1.36
CA ALA A 164 0.65 2.77 2.31
C ALA A 164 -0.80 2.54 1.83
N GLN A 165 -1.44 3.56 1.26
CA GLN A 165 -2.80 3.46 0.72
C GLN A 165 -2.85 2.57 -0.53
N PHE A 166 -1.89 2.73 -1.44
CA PHE A 166 -1.80 1.90 -2.64
C PHE A 166 -1.62 0.41 -2.31
N LYS A 167 -0.76 0.08 -1.34
CA LYS A 167 -0.57 -1.31 -0.89
C LYS A 167 -1.89 -1.97 -0.46
N ALA A 168 -2.73 -1.24 0.27
CA ALA A 168 -4.05 -1.74 0.68
C ALA A 168 -4.98 -1.99 -0.52
N LEU A 169 -5.03 -1.06 -1.48
CA LEU A 169 -5.82 -1.21 -2.70
C LEU A 169 -5.31 -2.35 -3.57
N ARG A 170 -3.99 -2.53 -3.66
CA ARG A 170 -3.37 -3.63 -4.42
C ARG A 170 -3.91 -4.99 -3.95
N PHE A 171 -3.93 -5.26 -2.64
CA PHE A 171 -4.49 -6.51 -2.10
C PHE A 171 -5.96 -6.72 -2.48
N ALA A 172 -6.76 -5.65 -2.44
CA ALA A 172 -8.17 -5.73 -2.79
C ALA A 172 -8.40 -5.93 -4.30
N LEU A 173 -7.54 -5.37 -5.14
CA LEU A 173 -7.65 -5.41 -6.60
C LEU A 173 -6.93 -6.59 -7.26
N GLU A 174 -6.00 -7.26 -6.57
CA GLU A 174 -5.24 -8.39 -7.13
C GLU A 174 -6.13 -9.43 -7.82
N PRO A 175 -7.25 -9.91 -7.24
CA PRO A 175 -8.15 -10.86 -7.90
C PRO A 175 -8.82 -10.31 -9.17
N VAL A 176 -8.95 -8.98 -9.27
CA VAL A 176 -9.56 -8.30 -10.43
C VAL A 176 -8.59 -8.31 -11.61
N TYR A 177 -7.29 -8.06 -11.35
CA TYR A 177 -6.25 -8.01 -12.37
C TYR A 177 -5.82 -9.40 -12.90
N ALA A 178 -5.95 -10.45 -12.07
CA ALA A 178 -5.51 -11.81 -12.41
C ALA A 178 -6.28 -12.49 -13.57
N ARG A 179 -7.34 -11.86 -14.10
CA ARG A 179 -8.36 -12.58 -14.83
C ARG A 179 -8.09 -12.92 -16.29
N ARG A 180 -7.32 -12.20 -17.09
CA ARG A 180 -7.04 -12.59 -18.50
C ARG A 180 -5.90 -11.79 -19.08
N THR A 181 -4.78 -12.41 -19.36
CA THR A 181 -3.70 -11.83 -20.16
C THR A 181 -3.54 -12.63 -21.46
N SER A 182 -3.50 -11.92 -22.58
CA SER A 182 -3.15 -12.45 -23.89
C SER A 182 -1.94 -11.67 -24.42
N ASN A 183 -1.27 -12.22 -25.46
CA ASN A 183 -0.16 -11.50 -26.09
C ASN A 183 -0.54 -10.08 -26.58
N ALA A 184 -1.78 -9.90 -27.05
CA ALA A 184 -2.28 -8.59 -27.47
C ALA A 184 -2.46 -7.63 -26.28
N ILE A 185 -2.99 -8.12 -25.14
CA ILE A 185 -3.12 -7.34 -23.90
C ILE A 185 -1.73 -7.00 -23.35
N ALA A 186 -0.82 -7.97 -23.28
CA ALA A 186 0.54 -7.78 -22.81
C ALA A 186 1.27 -6.68 -23.57
N LYS A 187 1.22 -6.69 -24.91
CA LYS A 187 1.80 -5.62 -25.74
C LYS A 187 1.25 -4.24 -25.41
N ARG A 188 -0.05 -4.12 -25.19
CA ARG A 188 -0.69 -2.84 -24.80
C ARG A 188 -0.26 -2.39 -23.42
N VAL A 189 -0.20 -3.30 -22.44
CA VAL A 189 0.27 -3.02 -21.07
C VAL A 189 1.71 -2.48 -21.13
N ILE A 190 2.62 -3.20 -21.78
CA ILE A 190 4.03 -2.81 -21.91
C ILE A 190 4.18 -1.44 -22.58
N ALA A 191 3.43 -1.18 -23.64
CA ALA A 191 3.47 0.11 -24.33
C ALA A 191 2.98 1.26 -23.41
N ALA A 192 1.95 1.02 -22.63
CA ALA A 192 1.43 1.99 -21.68
C ALA A 192 2.42 2.25 -20.52
N ASP A 193 3.02 1.20 -19.95
CA ASP A 193 4.02 1.32 -18.88
C ASP A 193 5.25 2.09 -19.35
N LYS A 194 5.73 1.75 -20.54
CA LYS A 194 6.85 2.46 -21.17
C LYS A 194 6.53 3.94 -21.39
N ALA A 195 5.34 4.27 -21.87
CA ALA A 195 4.94 5.65 -22.08
C ALA A 195 4.90 6.45 -20.77
N VAL A 196 4.43 5.84 -19.66
CA VAL A 196 4.46 6.43 -18.33
C VAL A 196 5.90 6.64 -17.85
N LEU A 197 6.74 5.60 -17.96
CA LEU A 197 8.16 5.69 -17.61
C LEU A 197 8.88 6.79 -18.38
N ASP A 198 8.64 6.89 -19.70
CA ASP A 198 9.23 7.93 -20.55
C ASP A 198 8.78 9.34 -20.11
N ALA A 199 7.50 9.53 -19.72
CA ALA A 199 7.00 10.79 -19.21
C ALA A 199 7.61 11.16 -17.85
N VAL A 200 7.75 10.19 -16.93
CA VAL A 200 8.41 10.38 -15.63
C VAL A 200 9.88 10.72 -15.81
N ALA A 201 10.58 10.03 -16.72
CA ALA A 201 11.99 10.29 -17.03
C ALA A 201 12.19 11.67 -17.69
N ALA A 202 11.23 12.11 -18.50
CA ALA A 202 11.22 13.45 -19.09
C ALA A 202 10.87 14.56 -18.08
N ARG A 203 10.58 14.21 -16.82
CA ARG A 203 10.15 15.15 -15.78
C ARG A 203 8.88 15.93 -16.15
N ASP A 204 7.94 15.26 -16.84
CA ASP A 204 6.67 15.81 -17.29
C ASP A 204 5.51 15.26 -16.41
N PRO A 205 5.15 15.94 -15.31
CA PRO A 205 4.15 15.46 -14.37
C PRO A 205 2.75 15.42 -14.99
N GLU A 206 2.37 16.39 -15.82
CA GLU A 206 1.05 16.45 -16.43
C GLU A 206 0.83 15.25 -17.36
N ARG A 207 1.81 14.98 -18.21
CA ARG A 207 1.79 13.84 -19.13
C ARG A 207 1.80 12.52 -18.39
N ALA A 208 2.62 12.37 -17.34
CA ALA A 208 2.67 11.16 -16.53
C ALA A 208 1.31 10.86 -15.88
N GLY A 209 0.70 11.86 -15.25
CA GLY A 209 -0.64 11.75 -14.64
C GLY A 209 -1.73 11.41 -15.67
N ALA A 210 -1.73 12.10 -16.83
CA ALA A 210 -2.71 11.85 -17.89
C ALA A 210 -2.60 10.41 -18.46
N LEU A 211 -1.38 9.89 -18.64
CA LEU A 211 -1.15 8.53 -19.12
C LEU A 211 -1.64 7.47 -18.14
N ILE A 212 -1.36 7.63 -16.84
CA ILE A 212 -1.86 6.73 -15.80
C ILE A 212 -3.39 6.76 -15.74
N ARG A 213 -3.99 7.94 -15.74
CA ARG A 213 -5.45 8.08 -15.75
C ARG A 213 -6.07 7.32 -16.91
N LYS A 214 -5.63 7.58 -18.13
CA LYS A 214 -6.12 6.92 -19.35
C LYS A 214 -5.95 5.39 -19.27
N ARG A 215 -4.83 4.92 -18.75
CA ARG A 215 -4.57 3.49 -18.57
C ARG A 215 -5.57 2.85 -17.63
N LEU A 216 -5.76 3.41 -16.43
CA LEU A 216 -6.64 2.86 -15.42
C LEU A 216 -8.12 2.93 -15.82
N GLU A 217 -8.55 4.00 -16.50
CA GLU A 217 -9.88 4.09 -17.08
C GLU A 217 -10.12 3.02 -18.15
N THR A 218 -9.10 2.71 -18.97
CA THR A 218 -9.18 1.62 -19.95
C THR A 218 -9.32 0.26 -19.28
N ILE A 219 -8.54 0.00 -18.22
CA ILE A 219 -8.64 -1.25 -17.46
C ILE A 219 -10.00 -1.36 -16.78
N ARG A 220 -10.48 -0.30 -16.13
CA ARG A 220 -11.80 -0.24 -15.50
C ARG A 220 -12.91 -0.58 -16.48
N ALA A 221 -12.91 0.03 -17.67
CA ALA A 221 -13.92 -0.24 -18.70
C ALA A 221 -13.96 -1.73 -19.09
N HIS A 222 -12.80 -2.36 -19.30
CA HIS A 222 -12.74 -3.78 -19.62
C HIS A 222 -13.23 -4.69 -18.48
N GLN A 223 -12.93 -4.34 -17.23
CA GLN A 223 -13.33 -5.15 -16.07
C GLN A 223 -14.85 -5.07 -15.80
N LEU A 224 -15.45 -3.90 -15.99
CA LEU A 224 -16.90 -3.71 -15.80
C LEU A 224 -17.71 -4.42 -16.88
N PHE A 225 -17.26 -4.44 -18.15
CA PHE A 225 -17.94 -5.18 -19.22
C PHE A 225 -17.93 -6.69 -18.97
N ASP A 226 -16.85 -7.27 -18.45
CA ASP A 226 -16.76 -8.70 -18.13
C ASP A 226 -17.62 -9.11 -16.90
N SER A 227 -18.01 -8.18 -16.04
CA SER A 227 -18.86 -8.44 -14.87
C SER A 227 -20.36 -8.45 -15.20
N VAL A 228 -20.78 -7.76 -16.26
CA VAL A 228 -22.19 -7.68 -16.72
C VAL A 228 -22.55 -8.88 -17.61
N SER A 229 -21.55 -9.60 -18.12
CA SER A 229 -21.76 -10.75 -19.05
C SER A 229 -21.79 -12.11 -18.34
N LYS A 230 -21.90 -12.15 -17.02
CA LYS A 230 -22.08 -13.34 -16.17
C LYS A 230 -23.37 -13.28 -15.38
#